data_ffe3803876b2aff574f94a5e0c56238c
#
_entry.id   ffe3803876b2aff574f94a5e0c56238c
#
_cell.length_a   1.000
_cell.length_b   1.000
_cell.length_c   1.000
_cell.angle_alpha   90.00
_cell.angle_beta   90.00
_cell.angle_gamma   90.00
#
_symmetry.space_group_name_H-M   'P 1'
#
loop_
_entity.id
_entity.type
_entity.pdbx_description
1 polymer ?
#
loop_
_entity_poly.entity_id
_entity_poly.type
_entity_poly.pdbx_seq_one_letter_code
_entity_poly.pdbx_strand_id
1 'polypeptide(L)'
;MKLQRGDVVFLRFPFSDGTGSKVRPAVVVQSDRDNQRLESTIVVSITGNTRLVGKEPGHILVDVNTPEGKAAGLRFTSAVNTHGLFTLHTKLIEEHVGQLSPRLMAAVDAELRASLGL
;
A
#
# COMPACT_ATOMS: atom_id res chain seq x y z
N MET A 1 -14.98 9.49 0.66
CA MET A 1 -14.53 8.10 0.40
C MET A 1 -14.30 7.39 1.72
N LYS A 2 -14.90 6.24 1.89
CA LYS A 2 -14.73 5.46 3.11
C LYS A 2 -13.66 4.39 2.87
N LEU A 3 -12.54 4.55 3.54
CA LEU A 3 -11.41 3.63 3.41
C LEU A 3 -11.57 2.44 4.34
N GLN A 4 -11.07 1.30 3.88
CA GLN A 4 -10.94 0.09 4.68
C GLN A 4 -9.51 -0.40 4.62
N ARG A 5 -9.07 -1.03 5.70
CA ARG A 5 -7.76 -1.64 5.76
C ARG A 5 -7.64 -2.69 4.65
N GLY A 6 -6.55 -2.65 3.90
CA GLY A 6 -6.35 -3.52 2.75
C GLY A 6 -6.71 -2.88 1.41
N ASP A 7 -7.37 -1.73 1.41
CA ASP A 7 -7.67 -1.03 0.17
C ASP A 7 -6.39 -0.65 -0.56
N VAL A 8 -6.37 -0.88 -1.87
CA VAL A 8 -5.31 -0.42 -2.75
C VAL A 8 -5.77 0.88 -3.39
N VAL A 9 -4.96 1.92 -3.24
CA VAL A 9 -5.30 3.27 -3.68
C VAL A 9 -4.14 3.86 -4.48
N PHE A 10 -4.45 4.80 -5.38
CA PHE A 10 -3.44 5.65 -5.99
C PHE A 10 -3.42 6.98 -5.25
N LEU A 11 -2.20 7.40 -4.90
CA LEU A 11 -1.95 8.60 -4.12
C LEU A 11 -1.13 9.59 -4.93
N ARG A 12 -1.38 10.87 -4.68
CA ARG A 12 -0.55 11.94 -5.22
C ARG A 12 0.52 12.29 -4.20
N PHE A 13 1.77 11.93 -4.54
CA PHE A 13 2.93 12.28 -3.72
C PHE A 13 3.57 13.55 -4.25
N PRO A 14 3.76 14.59 -3.42
CA PRO A 14 4.61 15.72 -3.81
C PRO A 14 6.06 15.24 -3.88
N PHE A 15 6.81 15.72 -4.88
CA PHE A 15 8.25 15.49 -4.92
C PHE A 15 8.92 16.27 -3.78
N SER A 16 9.95 15.66 -3.20
CA SER A 16 10.69 16.28 -2.08
C SER A 16 11.39 17.59 -2.45
N ASP A 17 11.67 17.80 -3.73
CA ASP A 17 12.29 19.03 -4.23
C ASP A 17 11.27 20.10 -4.61
N GLY A 18 9.98 19.85 -4.45
CA GLY A 18 8.93 20.81 -4.77
C GLY A 18 8.64 21.00 -6.25
N THR A 19 9.24 20.20 -7.15
CA THR A 19 9.08 20.40 -8.60
C THR A 19 7.78 19.82 -9.16
N GLY A 20 6.95 19.15 -8.34
CA GLY A 20 5.70 18.58 -8.81
C GLY A 20 5.22 17.45 -7.93
N SER A 21 4.42 16.57 -8.52
CA SER A 21 3.87 15.42 -7.82
C SER A 21 3.80 14.21 -8.74
N LYS A 22 3.70 13.03 -8.15
CA LYS A 22 3.58 11.78 -8.89
C LYS A 22 2.50 10.90 -8.24
N VAL A 23 1.67 10.27 -9.07
CA VAL A 23 0.65 9.34 -8.58
C VAL A 23 1.28 7.96 -8.44
N ARG A 24 1.15 7.35 -7.26
CA ARG A 24 1.74 6.04 -6.96
C ARG A 24 0.74 5.18 -6.19
N PRO A 25 0.83 3.85 -6.34
CA PRO A 25 -0.03 2.96 -5.57
C PRO A 25 0.48 2.76 -4.15
N ALA A 26 -0.47 2.49 -3.26
CA ALA A 26 -0.18 2.14 -1.87
C ALA A 26 -1.33 1.30 -1.32
N VAL A 27 -1.10 0.64 -0.20
CA VAL A 27 -2.13 -0.13 0.48
C VAL A 27 -2.41 0.48 1.86
N VAL A 28 -3.69 0.63 2.19
CA VAL A 28 -4.13 1.17 3.47
C VAL A 28 -3.90 0.12 4.56
N VAL A 29 -3.13 0.48 5.58
CA VAL A 29 -2.84 -0.42 6.71
C VAL A 29 -3.39 0.10 8.03
N GLN A 30 -3.88 1.35 8.06
CA GLN A 30 -4.52 1.89 9.26
C GLN A 30 -5.75 1.08 9.62
N SER A 31 -6.01 0.92 10.94
CA SER A 31 -7.18 0.19 11.41
C SER A 31 -8.48 0.82 10.91
N ASP A 32 -9.51 -0.01 10.73
CA ASP A 32 -10.82 0.50 10.31
C ASP A 32 -11.44 1.40 11.37
N ARG A 33 -11.17 1.15 12.65
CA ARG A 33 -11.59 2.05 13.72
C ARG A 33 -11.12 3.49 13.44
N ASP A 34 -9.86 3.65 13.09
CA ASP A 34 -9.30 4.98 12.85
C ASP A 34 -9.66 5.52 11.47
N ASN A 35 -9.82 4.66 10.47
CA ASN A 35 -10.28 5.09 9.15
C ASN A 35 -11.68 5.70 9.19
N GLN A 36 -12.51 5.30 10.15
CA GLN A 36 -13.88 5.81 10.29
C GLN A 36 -13.93 7.18 10.94
N ARG A 37 -12.92 7.57 11.71
CA ARG A 37 -12.97 8.79 12.53
C ARG A 37 -11.93 9.85 12.16
N LEU A 38 -10.89 9.49 11.41
CA LEU A 38 -9.82 10.41 11.06
C LEU A 38 -9.86 10.79 9.57
N GLU A 39 -9.40 11.99 9.28
CA GLU A 39 -9.22 12.48 7.91
C GLU A 39 -7.85 12.11 7.34
N SER A 40 -7.06 11.36 8.08
CA SER A 40 -5.77 10.83 7.65
C SER A 40 -5.80 9.32 7.71
N THR A 41 -4.92 8.70 6.94
CA THR A 41 -4.74 7.25 6.98
C THR A 41 -3.26 6.89 6.88
N ILE A 42 -2.93 5.68 7.31
CA ILE A 42 -1.58 5.14 7.25
C ILE A 42 -1.54 4.15 6.10
N VAL A 43 -0.55 4.29 5.24
CA VAL A 43 -0.38 3.42 4.08
C VAL A 43 1.05 2.88 4.02
N VAL A 44 1.25 1.81 3.27
CA VAL A 44 2.58 1.37 2.85
C VAL A 44 2.67 1.44 1.33
N SER A 45 3.83 1.80 0.83
CA SER A 45 4.04 2.01 -0.60
C SER A 45 4.02 0.69 -1.37
N ILE A 46 3.62 0.78 -2.63
CA ILE A 46 3.71 -0.31 -3.60
C ILE A 46 4.66 0.15 -4.70
N THR A 47 5.62 -0.68 -5.04
CA THR A 47 6.62 -0.36 -6.07
C THR A 47 6.54 -1.35 -7.23
N GLY A 48 6.74 -0.84 -8.45
CA GLY A 48 6.88 -1.69 -9.64
C GLY A 48 8.20 -2.45 -9.70
N ASN A 49 9.15 -2.12 -8.82
CA ASN A 49 10.43 -2.82 -8.75
C ASN A 49 10.30 -4.04 -7.83
N THR A 50 10.33 -5.23 -8.42
CA THR A 50 10.15 -6.48 -7.69
C THR A 50 11.48 -7.19 -7.38
N ARG A 51 12.62 -6.57 -7.68
CA ARG A 51 13.93 -7.21 -7.56
C ARG A 51 14.27 -7.67 -6.14
N LEU A 52 13.74 -6.98 -5.14
CA LEU A 52 14.06 -7.27 -3.74
C LEU A 52 13.16 -8.34 -3.12
N VAL A 53 12.10 -8.75 -3.81
CA VAL A 53 11.22 -9.82 -3.31
C VAL A 53 12.04 -11.12 -3.16
N GLY A 54 11.99 -11.71 -1.97
CA GLY A 54 12.75 -12.92 -1.66
C GLY A 54 14.23 -12.70 -1.35
N LYS A 55 14.73 -11.47 -1.49
CA LYS A 55 16.13 -11.11 -1.21
C LYS A 55 16.27 -10.21 -0.01
N GLU A 56 15.34 -9.26 0.12
CA GLU A 56 15.32 -8.28 1.20
C GLU A 56 14.00 -8.44 1.96
N PRO A 57 14.03 -8.52 3.30
CA PRO A 57 12.78 -8.57 4.08
C PRO A 57 11.90 -7.35 3.82
N GLY A 58 10.62 -7.49 4.04
CA GLY A 58 9.69 -6.38 3.95
C GLY A 58 9.02 -6.21 2.60
N HIS A 59 9.31 -7.07 1.63
CA HIS A 59 8.75 -6.97 0.29
C HIS A 59 7.81 -8.15 0.02
N ILE A 60 6.56 -7.86 -0.34
CA ILE A 60 5.53 -8.86 -0.64
C ILE A 60 5.13 -8.75 -2.10
N LEU A 61 5.25 -9.83 -2.86
CA LEU A 61 4.88 -9.85 -4.28
C LEU A 61 3.36 -9.81 -4.44
N VAL A 62 2.89 -8.95 -5.34
CA VAL A 62 1.52 -8.92 -5.82
C VAL A 62 1.56 -9.22 -7.31
N ASP A 63 1.29 -10.48 -7.67
CA ASP A 63 1.36 -10.96 -9.03
C ASP A 63 0.01 -10.78 -9.71
N VAL A 64 -0.07 -9.89 -10.70
CA VAL A 64 -1.32 -9.57 -11.39
C VAL A 64 -1.86 -10.71 -12.23
N ASN A 65 -1.10 -11.78 -12.44
CA ASN A 65 -1.54 -12.98 -13.13
C ASN A 65 -2.28 -13.95 -12.20
N THR A 66 -2.36 -13.65 -10.92
CA THR A 66 -3.13 -14.44 -9.94
C THR A 66 -4.48 -13.77 -9.69
N PRO A 67 -5.49 -14.53 -9.22
CA PRO A 67 -6.78 -13.93 -8.86
C PRO A 67 -6.65 -12.84 -7.79
N GLU A 68 -5.83 -13.04 -6.77
CA GLU A 68 -5.63 -12.05 -5.72
C GLU A 68 -4.87 -10.82 -6.22
N GLY A 69 -3.95 -11.00 -7.17
CA GLY A 69 -3.25 -9.88 -7.78
C GLY A 69 -4.18 -9.06 -8.68
N LYS A 70 -5.12 -9.72 -9.37
CA LYS A 70 -6.14 -9.02 -10.16
C LYS A 70 -7.07 -8.21 -9.27
N ALA A 71 -7.45 -8.78 -8.12
CA ALA A 71 -8.31 -8.08 -7.16
C ALA A 71 -7.64 -6.85 -6.56
N ALA A 72 -6.32 -6.79 -6.53
CA ALA A 72 -5.58 -5.62 -6.07
C ALA A 72 -5.70 -4.43 -7.02
N GLY A 73 -6.06 -4.66 -8.28
CA GLY A 73 -6.32 -3.57 -9.24
C GLY A 73 -5.09 -2.89 -9.80
N LEU A 74 -3.91 -3.48 -9.63
CA LEU A 74 -2.66 -2.93 -10.15
C LEU A 74 -2.51 -3.24 -11.65
N ARG A 75 -1.77 -2.38 -12.36
CA ARG A 75 -1.57 -2.52 -13.81
C ARG A 75 -0.54 -3.58 -14.16
N PHE A 76 0.42 -3.80 -13.28
CA PHE A 76 1.51 -4.78 -13.49
C PHE A 76 1.94 -5.34 -12.15
N THR A 77 2.58 -6.49 -12.19
CA THR A 77 3.11 -7.15 -11.00
C THR A 77 4.03 -6.20 -10.25
N SER A 78 3.80 -6.10 -8.94
CA SER A 78 4.44 -5.11 -8.08
C SER A 78 4.79 -5.75 -6.75
N ALA A 79 5.46 -4.98 -5.89
CA ALA A 79 5.78 -5.40 -4.54
C ALA A 79 5.26 -4.38 -3.52
N VAL A 80 4.63 -4.86 -2.47
CA VAL A 80 4.35 -4.04 -1.30
C VAL A 80 5.66 -3.88 -0.55
N ASN A 81 6.08 -2.64 -0.30
CA ASN A 81 7.30 -2.32 0.44
C ASN A 81 6.92 -1.81 1.82
N THR A 82 7.01 -2.68 2.83
CA THR A 82 6.60 -2.32 4.19
C THR A 82 7.54 -1.33 4.87
N HIS A 83 8.71 -1.06 4.30
CA HIS A 83 9.59 0.00 4.80
C HIS A 83 9.09 1.38 4.40
N GLY A 84 8.23 1.48 3.38
CA GLY A 84 7.64 2.73 2.94
C GLY A 84 6.33 3.04 3.66
N LEU A 85 6.34 3.07 4.97
CA LEU A 85 5.18 3.36 5.81
C LEU A 85 5.07 4.85 6.05
N PHE A 86 3.89 5.43 5.80
CA PHE A 86 3.67 6.86 6.04
C PHE A 86 2.20 7.19 6.23
N THR A 87 1.96 8.37 6.82
CA THR A 87 0.62 8.90 7.07
C THR A 87 0.34 10.05 6.12
N LEU A 88 -0.87 10.12 5.61
CA LEU A 88 -1.28 11.20 4.72
C LEU A 88 -2.74 11.56 4.92
N HIS A 89 -3.11 12.77 4.48
CA HIS A 89 -4.51 13.20 4.47
C HIS A 89 -5.24 12.47 3.34
N THR A 90 -6.47 12.03 3.62
CA THR A 90 -7.26 11.25 2.65
C THR A 90 -7.55 12.02 1.36
N LYS A 91 -7.50 13.36 1.39
CA LYS A 91 -7.67 14.17 0.18
C LYS A 91 -6.61 13.91 -0.89
N LEU A 92 -5.45 13.31 -0.53
CA LEU A 92 -4.40 12.98 -1.47
C LEU A 92 -4.66 11.66 -2.20
N ILE A 93 -5.72 10.95 -1.85
CA ILE A 93 -6.13 9.73 -2.53
C ILE A 93 -6.85 10.11 -3.82
N GLU A 94 -6.28 9.70 -4.96
CA GLU A 94 -6.87 9.99 -6.27
C GLU A 94 -7.90 8.95 -6.67
N GLU A 95 -7.66 7.67 -6.32
CA GLU A 95 -8.48 6.58 -6.79
C GLU A 95 -8.35 5.38 -5.87
N HIS A 96 -9.45 4.68 -5.64
CA HIS A 96 -9.50 3.37 -5.00
C HIS A 96 -9.61 2.33 -6.10
N VAL A 97 -8.60 1.46 -6.24
CA VAL A 97 -8.49 0.58 -7.41
C VAL A 97 -8.70 -0.90 -7.09
N GLY A 98 -8.61 -1.29 -5.85
CA GLY A 98 -8.80 -2.68 -5.48
C GLY A 98 -8.56 -2.91 -4.01
N GLN A 99 -8.33 -4.18 -3.66
CA GLN A 99 -8.09 -4.59 -2.29
C GLN A 99 -7.14 -5.79 -2.27
N LEU A 100 -6.24 -5.80 -1.30
CA LEU A 100 -5.41 -6.97 -1.06
C LEU A 100 -6.24 -8.07 -0.40
N SER A 101 -6.01 -9.31 -0.84
CA SER A 101 -6.66 -10.47 -0.24
C SER A 101 -6.27 -10.64 1.23
N PRO A 102 -7.07 -11.37 2.03
CA PRO A 102 -6.67 -11.67 3.41
C PRO A 102 -5.30 -12.35 3.50
N ARG A 103 -4.96 -13.21 2.54
CA ARG A 103 -3.64 -13.87 2.51
C ARG A 103 -2.51 -12.85 2.32
N LEU A 104 -2.66 -11.94 1.36
CA LEU A 104 -1.65 -10.91 1.13
C LEU A 104 -1.56 -9.95 2.31
N MET A 105 -2.70 -9.58 2.90
CA MET A 105 -2.70 -8.71 4.08
C MET A 105 -2.04 -9.37 5.29
N ALA A 106 -2.20 -10.69 5.47
CA ALA A 106 -1.50 -11.40 6.54
C ALA A 106 0.02 -11.33 6.35
N ALA A 107 0.49 -11.46 5.10
CA ALA A 107 1.91 -11.32 4.81
C ALA A 107 2.41 -9.89 5.06
N VAL A 108 1.64 -8.88 4.67
CA VAL A 108 1.95 -7.47 4.97
C VAL A 108 2.04 -7.24 6.47
N ASP A 109 1.07 -7.76 7.23
CA ASP A 109 1.03 -7.60 8.69
C ASP A 109 2.26 -8.22 9.36
N ALA A 110 2.67 -9.42 8.92
CA ALA A 110 3.85 -10.07 9.48
C ALA A 110 5.11 -9.23 9.25
N GLU A 111 5.27 -8.69 8.03
CA GLU A 111 6.42 -7.85 7.71
C GLU A 111 6.38 -6.50 8.41
N LEU A 112 5.19 -5.93 8.60
CA LEU A 112 5.05 -4.69 9.38
C LEU A 112 5.44 -4.90 10.83
N ARG A 113 5.02 -6.01 11.45
CA ARG A 113 5.42 -6.32 12.81
C ARG A 113 6.93 -6.42 12.93
N ALA A 114 7.56 -7.12 11.99
CA ALA A 114 9.02 -7.27 12.00
C ALA A 114 9.71 -5.92 11.80
N SER A 115 9.25 -5.11 10.85
CA SER A 115 9.86 -3.81 10.56
C SER A 115 9.71 -2.82 11.71
N LEU A 116 8.61 -2.91 12.46
CA LEU A 116 8.33 -2.01 13.59
C LEU A 116 8.78 -2.57 14.94
N GLY A 117 9.27 -3.82 14.98
CA GLY A 117 9.71 -4.44 16.21
C GLY A 117 8.57 -4.82 17.16
N LEU A 118 7.41 -5.11 16.62
CA LEU A 118 6.23 -5.46 17.41
C LEU A 118 6.08 -6.97 17.62
#